data_e91b9092b9da121b1acf34cc14a723d4
#
_entry.id   e91b9092b9da121b1acf34cc14a723d4
#
_cell.length_a   1.000
_cell.length_b   1.000
_cell.length_c   1.000
_cell.angle_alpha   90.00
_cell.angle_beta   90.00
_cell.angle_gamma   90.00
#
_symmetry.space_group_name_H-M   'P 1'
#
loop_
_entity.id
_entity.type
_entity.pdbx_description
1 polymer ?
#
loop_
_entity_poly.entity_id
_entity_poly.type
_entity_poly.pdbx_seq_one_letter_code
_entity_poly.pdbx_strand_id
1 'polypeptide(L)'
;MNSYLINEYPLQVLPSLCKKVGINEAIFIQELHYWLLESEQERNGKKWVCKTYEELQETLEIFSLSTLKRIVKSLSDKQLLIIDNFNEMKMDKTNWYSINYVKLGQLYEC
;
A
#
# COMPACT_ATOMS: atom_id res chain seq x y z
N MET A 1 12.77 17.28 -0.73
CA MET A 1 11.53 17.54 -0.04
C MET A 1 11.20 19.02 0.00
N ASN A 2 10.09 19.40 -0.51
CA ASN A 2 9.75 20.81 -0.56
C ASN A 2 8.46 21.10 0.21
N SER A 3 8.61 21.52 1.46
CA SER A 3 7.49 21.92 2.30
C SER A 3 7.22 23.43 2.26
N TYR A 4 7.90 24.14 1.37
CA TYR A 4 7.77 25.60 1.30
C TYR A 4 6.44 26.05 0.69
N LEU A 5 5.86 25.25 -0.18
CA LEU A 5 4.64 25.63 -0.86
C LEU A 5 3.42 25.51 0.02
N ILE A 6 3.33 24.43 0.75
CA ILE A 6 2.23 24.18 1.67
C ILE A 6 2.75 23.48 2.91
N ASN A 7 2.05 23.66 4.01
CA ASN A 7 2.48 23.11 5.28
C ASN A 7 1.79 21.78 5.54
N GLU A 8 2.07 20.80 4.68
CA GLU A 8 1.53 19.46 4.86
C GLU A 8 2.53 18.43 4.34
N TYR A 9 2.35 17.21 4.76
CA TYR A 9 3.25 16.12 4.39
C TYR A 9 3.00 15.68 2.95
N PRO A 10 3.99 15.77 2.07
CA PRO A 10 3.79 15.39 0.67
C PRO A 10 3.80 13.88 0.49
N LEU A 11 2.94 13.40 -0.41
CA LEU A 11 2.98 12.02 -0.83
C LEU A 11 4.01 11.87 -1.95
N GLN A 12 4.85 10.85 -1.83
CA GLN A 12 5.87 10.58 -2.82
C GLN A 12 5.42 9.53 -3.81
N VAL A 13 5.87 9.68 -5.04
CA VAL A 13 5.57 8.70 -6.07
C VAL A 13 6.71 8.69 -7.09
N LEU A 14 7.06 7.49 -7.55
CA LEU A 14 8.08 7.32 -8.57
C LEU A 14 7.44 7.34 -9.94
N PRO A 15 7.86 8.24 -10.84
CA PRO A 15 7.28 8.29 -12.18
C PRO A 15 7.34 6.97 -12.95
N SER A 16 8.44 6.24 -12.81
CA SER A 16 8.56 4.94 -13.47
C SER A 16 7.53 3.94 -12.97
N LEU A 17 7.25 3.95 -11.67
CA LEU A 17 6.26 3.08 -11.08
C LEU A 17 4.85 3.47 -11.55
N CYS A 18 4.58 4.77 -11.65
CA CYS A 18 3.31 5.26 -12.18
C CYS A 18 3.01 4.72 -13.56
N LYS A 19 4.02 4.67 -14.41
CA LYS A 19 3.86 4.17 -15.77
C LYS A 19 3.54 2.68 -15.81
N LYS A 20 4.00 1.94 -14.82
CA LYS A 20 3.84 0.49 -14.81
C LYS A 20 2.53 0.04 -14.15
N VAL A 21 2.07 0.75 -13.14
CA VAL A 21 0.91 0.30 -12.36
C VAL A 21 -0.22 1.32 -12.27
N GLY A 22 0.02 2.56 -12.65
CA GLY A 22 -0.95 3.64 -12.50
C GLY A 22 -0.55 4.54 -11.34
N ILE A 23 -0.99 5.81 -11.41
CA ILE A 23 -0.56 6.80 -10.42
C ILE A 23 -1.12 6.50 -9.03
N ASN A 24 -2.39 6.15 -8.93
CA ASN A 24 -3.00 5.86 -7.64
C ASN A 24 -2.37 4.64 -7.00
N GLU A 25 -2.16 3.60 -7.78
CA GLU A 25 -1.52 2.37 -7.33
C GLU A 25 -0.09 2.63 -6.89
N ALA A 26 0.63 3.46 -7.63
CA ALA A 26 2.02 3.79 -7.29
C ALA A 26 2.11 4.52 -5.95
N ILE A 27 1.20 5.48 -5.71
CA ILE A 27 1.15 6.20 -4.45
C ILE A 27 0.88 5.23 -3.30
N PHE A 28 -0.09 4.34 -3.48
CA PHE A 28 -0.45 3.37 -2.44
C PHE A 28 0.72 2.44 -2.11
N ILE A 29 1.37 1.89 -3.12
CA ILE A 29 2.52 1.00 -2.93
C ILE A 29 3.66 1.73 -2.22
N GLN A 30 3.92 2.98 -2.60
CA GLN A 30 5.00 3.76 -2.01
C GLN A 30 4.74 4.01 -0.53
N GLU A 31 3.52 4.38 -0.16
CA GLU A 31 3.17 4.59 1.24
C GLU A 31 3.19 3.29 2.03
N LEU A 32 2.67 2.23 1.45
CA LEU A 32 2.70 0.91 2.09
C LEU A 32 4.14 0.46 2.36
N HIS A 33 5.04 0.72 1.43
CA HIS A 33 6.44 0.39 1.59
C HIS A 33 7.03 1.09 2.83
N TYR A 34 6.75 2.38 3.01
CA TYR A 34 7.22 3.10 4.18
C TYR A 34 6.65 2.52 5.46
N TRP A 35 5.37 2.20 5.47
CA TRP A 35 4.74 1.61 6.65
C TRP A 35 5.35 0.25 6.98
N LEU A 36 5.67 -0.54 5.96
CA LEU A 36 6.30 -1.85 6.16
C LEU A 36 7.69 -1.72 6.75
N LEU A 37 8.44 -0.69 6.36
CA LEU A 37 9.78 -0.47 6.93
C LEU A 37 9.73 -0.23 8.44
N GLU A 38 8.65 0.37 8.93
CA GLU A 38 8.48 0.67 10.34
C GLU A 38 7.67 -0.38 11.08
N SER A 39 7.11 -1.35 10.37
CA SER A 39 6.23 -2.33 10.98
C SER A 39 6.99 -3.33 11.84
N GLU A 40 6.38 -3.69 12.97
CA GLU A 40 6.89 -4.74 13.84
C GLU A 40 6.09 -6.04 13.70
N GLN A 41 5.04 -6.01 12.87
CA GLN A 41 4.22 -7.19 12.64
C GLN A 41 4.91 -8.10 11.64
N GLU A 42 5.22 -9.31 12.07
CA GLU A 42 5.89 -10.28 11.22
C GLU A 42 5.17 -11.62 11.27
N ARG A 43 4.90 -12.21 10.10
CA ARG A 43 4.28 -13.51 9.95
C ARG A 43 4.87 -14.17 8.71
N ASN A 44 5.20 -15.45 8.83
CA ASN A 44 5.70 -16.24 7.70
C ASN A 44 6.93 -15.61 7.03
N GLY A 45 7.80 -14.99 7.82
CA GLY A 45 9.03 -14.37 7.32
C GLY A 45 8.83 -13.06 6.58
N LYS A 46 7.65 -12.45 6.69
CA LYS A 46 7.34 -11.17 6.04
C LYS A 46 6.84 -10.18 7.05
N LYS A 47 7.06 -8.91 6.74
CA LYS A 47 6.46 -7.82 7.50
C LYS A 47 5.08 -7.49 6.93
N TRP A 48 4.17 -7.09 7.80
CA TRP A 48 2.79 -6.80 7.44
C TRP A 48 2.34 -5.50 8.06
N VAL A 49 1.41 -4.85 7.38
CA VAL A 49 0.71 -3.66 7.89
C VAL A 49 -0.75 -4.03 8.07
N CYS A 50 -1.28 -3.78 9.26
CA CYS A 50 -2.67 -4.11 9.60
C CYS A 50 -3.50 -2.84 9.61
N LYS A 51 -4.46 -2.75 8.70
CA LYS A 51 -5.34 -1.58 8.62
C LYS A 51 -6.71 -1.96 8.08
N THR A 52 -7.73 -1.28 8.60
CA THR A 52 -9.06 -1.32 7.99
C THR A 52 -9.07 -0.33 6.83
N TYR A 53 -10.08 -0.42 5.97
CA TYR A 53 -10.24 0.57 4.90
C TYR A 53 -10.43 1.98 5.45
N GLU A 54 -11.13 2.10 6.57
CA GLU A 54 -11.33 3.38 7.23
C GLU A 54 -10.01 3.99 7.67
N GLU A 55 -9.13 3.17 8.23
CA GLU A 55 -7.80 3.62 8.64
C GLU A 55 -6.94 4.01 7.44
N LEU A 56 -7.05 3.28 6.33
CA LEU A 56 -6.36 3.64 5.10
C LEU A 56 -6.84 5.00 4.59
N GLN A 57 -8.14 5.25 4.66
CA GLN A 57 -8.70 6.51 4.22
C GLN A 57 -8.27 7.68 5.10
N GLU A 58 -8.15 7.45 6.39
CA GLU A 58 -7.66 8.49 7.30
C GLU A 58 -6.23 8.90 6.97
N THR A 59 -5.41 7.94 6.56
CA THR A 59 -4.01 8.21 6.24
C THR A 59 -3.86 8.74 4.81
N LEU A 60 -4.63 8.20 3.88
CA LEU A 60 -4.58 8.58 2.47
C LEU A 60 -5.84 9.36 2.10
N GLU A 61 -5.95 10.55 2.67
CA GLU A 61 -7.15 11.38 2.55
C GLU A 61 -7.53 11.74 1.12
N ILE A 62 -6.58 11.73 0.20
CA ILE A 62 -6.85 12.03 -1.20
C ILE A 62 -7.72 10.98 -1.88
N PHE A 63 -7.84 9.81 -1.29
CA PHE A 63 -8.60 8.71 -1.88
C PHE A 63 -9.91 8.50 -1.13
N SER A 64 -11.00 8.33 -1.90
CA SER A 64 -12.26 7.89 -1.35
C SER A 64 -12.18 6.40 -1.02
N LEU A 65 -13.13 5.92 -0.23
CA LEU A 65 -13.17 4.52 0.14
C LEU A 65 -13.29 3.61 -1.09
N SER A 66 -14.13 3.99 -2.04
CA SER A 66 -14.31 3.20 -3.27
C SER A 66 -13.03 3.19 -4.11
N THR A 67 -12.30 4.32 -4.14
CA THR A 67 -11.02 4.38 -4.85
C THR A 67 -9.99 3.47 -4.19
N LEU A 68 -9.92 3.48 -2.86
CA LEU A 68 -9.01 2.59 -2.13
C LEU A 68 -9.30 1.13 -2.43
N LYS A 69 -10.56 0.74 -2.44
CA LYS A 69 -10.94 -0.64 -2.77
C LYS A 69 -10.53 -1.01 -4.18
N ARG A 70 -10.64 -0.07 -5.12
CA ARG A 70 -10.23 -0.27 -6.50
C ARG A 70 -8.71 -0.43 -6.61
N ILE A 71 -7.96 0.40 -5.89
CA ILE A 71 -6.50 0.33 -5.86
C ILE A 71 -6.05 -1.03 -5.33
N VAL A 72 -6.63 -1.45 -4.22
CA VAL A 72 -6.30 -2.73 -3.59
C VAL A 72 -6.58 -3.89 -4.54
N LYS A 73 -7.74 -3.86 -5.20
CA LYS A 73 -8.09 -4.90 -6.17
C LYS A 73 -7.12 -4.90 -7.36
N SER A 74 -6.81 -3.73 -7.88
CA SER A 74 -5.88 -3.61 -9.02
C SER A 74 -4.52 -4.20 -8.68
N LEU A 75 -3.98 -3.84 -7.53
CA LEU A 75 -2.66 -4.33 -7.10
C LEU A 75 -2.68 -5.82 -6.78
N SER A 76 -3.77 -6.32 -6.21
CA SER A 76 -3.93 -7.75 -5.95
C SER A 76 -4.00 -8.55 -7.25
N ASP A 77 -4.74 -8.04 -8.23
CA ASP A 77 -4.85 -8.69 -9.54
C ASP A 77 -3.50 -8.74 -10.26
N LYS A 78 -2.66 -7.74 -10.04
CA LYS A 78 -1.31 -7.70 -10.59
C LYS A 78 -0.31 -8.51 -9.77
N GLN A 79 -0.76 -9.10 -8.67
CA GLN A 79 0.07 -9.89 -7.76
C GLN A 79 1.19 -9.08 -7.10
N LEU A 80 1.00 -7.78 -7.00
CA LEU A 80 1.97 -6.89 -6.34
C LEU A 80 1.66 -6.70 -4.86
N LEU A 81 0.39 -6.83 -4.50
CA LEU A 81 -0.08 -6.69 -3.14
C LEU A 81 -0.50 -8.06 -2.61
N ILE A 82 -0.03 -8.38 -1.42
CA ILE A 82 -0.42 -9.60 -0.72
C ILE A 82 -1.36 -9.19 0.41
N ILE A 83 -2.53 -9.81 0.44
CA ILE A 83 -3.52 -9.55 1.48
C ILE A 83 -3.80 -10.86 2.20
N ASP A 84 -3.79 -10.80 3.51
CA ASP A 84 -4.10 -11.97 4.32
C ASP A 84 -4.88 -11.53 5.55
N ASN A 85 -5.25 -12.49 6.35
CA ASN A 85 -5.99 -12.25 7.57
C ASN A 85 -5.47 -13.17 8.66
N PHE A 86 -4.71 -12.59 9.58
CA PHE A 86 -4.19 -13.31 10.74
C PHE A 86 -4.95 -12.93 12.01
N ASN A 87 -6.12 -12.34 11.88
CA ASN A 87 -6.93 -11.91 13.02
C ASN A 87 -7.48 -13.09 13.77
N GLU A 88 -7.51 -12.99 15.10
CA GLU A 88 -8.02 -14.03 15.95
C GLU A 88 -9.55 -14.11 15.90
N MET A 89 -10.21 -12.97 15.67
CA MET A 89 -11.67 -12.90 15.63
C MET A 89 -12.14 -12.80 14.18
N LYS A 90 -13.11 -13.65 13.82
CA LYS A 90 -13.65 -13.68 12.47
C LYS A 90 -14.34 -12.37 12.05
N MET A 91 -14.87 -11.63 13.02
CA MET A 91 -15.58 -10.38 12.74
C MET A 91 -14.64 -9.19 12.57
N ASP A 92 -13.37 -9.36 12.84
CA ASP A 92 -12.38 -8.31 12.68
C ASP A 92 -12.13 -8.08 11.19
N LYS A 93 -12.42 -6.86 10.72
CA LYS A 93 -12.30 -6.49 9.31
C LYS A 93 -10.93 -5.90 8.96
N THR A 94 -9.98 -5.97 9.87
CA THR A 94 -8.62 -5.50 9.61
C THR A 94 -7.96 -6.42 8.59
N ASN A 95 -7.45 -5.82 7.52
CA ASN A 95 -6.67 -6.57 6.54
C ASN A 95 -5.20 -6.45 6.87
N TRP A 96 -4.46 -7.48 6.53
CA TRP A 96 -3.01 -7.50 6.65
C TRP A 96 -2.41 -7.39 5.26
N TYR A 97 -1.61 -6.37 5.05
CA TYR A 97 -1.05 -6.04 3.74
C TYR A 97 0.45 -6.22 3.73
N SER A 98 0.96 -6.77 2.65
CA SER A 98 2.39 -6.84 2.39
C SER A 98 2.63 -6.64 0.90
N ILE A 99 3.87 -6.36 0.53
CA ILE A 99 4.25 -6.16 -0.86
C ILE A 99 4.98 -7.41 -1.35
N ASN A 100 4.63 -7.86 -2.56
CA ASN A 100 5.38 -8.90 -3.23
C ASN A 100 6.58 -8.24 -3.94
N TYR A 101 7.68 -8.13 -3.21
CA TYR A 101 8.86 -7.43 -3.72
C TYR A 101 9.51 -8.16 -4.90
N VAL A 102 9.39 -9.48 -4.95
CA VAL A 102 9.90 -10.24 -6.10
C VAL A 102 9.16 -9.83 -7.36
N LYS A 103 7.84 -9.80 -7.29
CA LYS A 103 7.01 -9.41 -8.43
C LYS A 103 7.22 -7.95 -8.81
N LEU A 104 7.33 -7.09 -7.80
CA LEU A 104 7.59 -5.67 -8.02
C LEU A 104 8.91 -5.47 -8.75
N GLY A 105 9.96 -6.17 -8.32
CA GLY A 105 11.26 -6.11 -8.97
C GLY A 105 11.19 -6.58 -10.43
N GLN A 106 10.37 -7.58 -10.72
CA GLN A 106 10.21 -8.08 -12.08
C GLN A 106 9.63 -7.05 -13.04
N LEU A 107 8.88 -6.07 -12.53
CA LEU A 107 8.35 -4.99 -13.37
C LEU A 107 9.46 -4.13 -13.98
N TYR A 108 10.62 -4.10 -13.34
CA TYR A 108 11.77 -3.30 -13.80
C TYR A 108 12.77 -4.11 -14.60
N GLU A 109 12.50 -5.39 -14.80
CA GLU A 109 13.30 -6.23 -15.66
C GLU A 109 12.72 -6.19 -17.07
N CYS A 110 13.56 -6.15 -18.07
CA CYS A 110 13.11 -6.10 -19.46
C CYS A 110 12.97 -7.47 -20.05
#